data_dfb8c92c60fc8df9a569dff7eb106846
#
_entry.id   dfb8c92c60fc8df9a569dff7eb106846
#
_cell.length_a   1.000
_cell.length_b   1.000
_cell.length_c   1.000
_cell.angle_alpha   90.00
_cell.angle_beta   90.00
_cell.angle_gamma   90.00
#
_symmetry.space_group_name_H-M   'P 1'
#
loop_
_entity.id
_entity.type
_entity.pdbx_description
1 polymer ?
#
loop_
_entity_poly.entity_id
_entity_poly.type
_entity_poly.pdbx_seq_one_letter_code
_entity_poly.pdbx_strand_id
1 'polypeptide(L)'
;MSGFGIYVHWPYCAAICPYCDFNVYRARGADNAPLIDAIAADLEAHAQRFGRRTATSLFFGGGTPSLLRGGEIAHLIDAASRSFVLAADCEITLEANPEDAALFAEQAAAGINRFSIGAQAFDDAALKALGRRHESAAGLRAVEAAARTGQRVSLDLIYAREGQGLEAWRRELTAALALPVEHASLYQLTIEPDTAFARRLARGRLTPPGDDEAAALYELTQELCAGAGFDAYEISNHARGEAARSRHNLVYWRGEDWIGVGPGAHGRVTHEGARIALEAQRRPRDYIDAVRENGAGLILENALTGEEAADEALLMGLRIDEGVDVDRIAQLRGRPVNPKALAWLAEEGLVTLGDGRVRLTPRGRIVANTIAAELAV
;
A
#
# COMPACT_ATOMS: atom_id res chain seq x y z
N MET A 1 -6.66 1.94 -20.97
CA MET A 1 -6.57 3.31 -20.45
C MET A 1 -5.66 3.27 -19.25
N SER A 2 -4.67 4.16 -19.14
CA SER A 2 -3.82 4.24 -17.96
C SER A 2 -4.68 4.61 -16.75
N GLY A 3 -4.48 3.93 -15.61
CA GLY A 3 -5.16 4.24 -14.37
C GLY A 3 -4.72 5.59 -13.81
N PHE A 4 -5.56 6.19 -12.97
CA PHE A 4 -5.22 7.34 -12.14
C PHE A 4 -5.73 7.10 -10.73
N GLY A 5 -4.87 7.28 -9.74
CA GLY A 5 -5.19 7.07 -8.33
C GLY A 5 -5.28 8.36 -7.53
N ILE A 6 -6.14 8.35 -6.53
CA ILE A 6 -6.19 9.39 -5.49
C ILE A 6 -5.90 8.72 -4.15
N TYR A 7 -4.87 9.20 -3.44
CA TYR A 7 -4.52 8.75 -2.10
C TYR A 7 -4.80 9.84 -1.07
N VAL A 8 -5.58 9.50 -0.05
CA VAL A 8 -5.85 10.38 1.09
C VAL A 8 -5.10 9.86 2.30
N HIS A 9 -4.09 10.58 2.75
CA HIS A 9 -3.33 10.24 3.94
C HIS A 9 -4.01 10.76 5.19
N TRP A 10 -4.55 9.84 6.00
CA TRP A 10 -5.06 10.17 7.33
C TRP A 10 -3.97 9.91 8.38
N PRO A 11 -3.44 10.94 9.06
CA PRO A 11 -2.23 10.76 9.86
C PRO A 11 -2.50 10.24 11.28
N TYR A 12 -3.74 10.17 11.75
CA TYR A 12 -4.02 9.88 13.15
C TYR A 12 -4.27 8.40 13.43
N CYS A 13 -3.68 7.92 14.56
CA CYS A 13 -3.86 6.60 15.12
C CYS A 13 -4.24 6.68 16.60
N ALA A 14 -5.03 5.72 17.08
CA ALA A 14 -5.28 5.57 18.52
C ALA A 14 -3.99 5.20 19.29
N ALA A 15 -3.10 4.41 18.66
CA ALA A 15 -1.76 4.07 19.16
C ALA A 15 -0.79 3.90 17.99
N ILE A 16 0.49 4.22 18.20
CA ILE A 16 1.55 4.03 17.21
C ILE A 16 2.21 2.68 17.47
N CYS A 17 2.16 1.79 16.44
CA CYS A 17 2.76 0.47 16.51
C CYS A 17 4.30 0.55 16.46
N PRO A 18 5.02 -0.35 17.18
CA PRO A 18 6.48 -0.26 17.30
C PRO A 18 7.24 -0.56 16.00
N TYR A 19 6.60 -1.17 15.00
CA TYR A 19 7.16 -1.47 13.67
C TYR A 19 6.83 -0.41 12.62
N CYS A 20 5.87 0.50 12.90
CA CYS A 20 5.34 1.42 11.91
C CYS A 20 6.32 2.55 11.58
N ASP A 21 6.58 2.75 10.29
CA ASP A 21 7.42 3.81 9.70
C ASP A 21 6.59 4.90 9.01
N PHE A 22 5.25 4.75 8.97
CA PHE A 22 4.37 5.73 8.35
C PHE A 22 4.37 7.07 9.08
N ASN A 23 4.01 8.14 8.33
CA ASN A 23 3.85 9.48 8.90
C ASN A 23 2.59 9.56 9.76
N VAL A 24 2.68 9.09 11.02
CA VAL A 24 1.53 8.93 11.91
C VAL A 24 1.69 9.70 13.22
N TYR A 25 0.57 10.13 13.76
CA TYR A 25 0.46 10.89 15.01
C TYR A 25 -0.63 10.29 15.90
N ARG A 26 -0.47 10.40 17.22
CA ARG A 26 -1.52 9.98 18.15
C ARG A 26 -2.74 10.89 18.02
N ALA A 27 -3.91 10.29 17.83
CA ALA A 27 -5.18 10.98 17.98
C ALA A 27 -5.33 11.45 19.44
N ARG A 28 -5.51 12.76 19.64
CA ARG A 28 -5.64 13.36 20.96
C ARG A 28 -7.03 13.94 21.21
N GLY A 29 -8.05 13.45 20.48
CA GLY A 29 -9.42 13.98 20.55
C GLY A 29 -9.54 15.40 19.99
N ALA A 30 -8.63 15.80 19.09
CA ALA A 30 -8.73 17.06 18.37
C ALA A 30 -9.90 17.02 17.41
N ASP A 31 -10.44 18.19 17.09
CA ASP A 31 -11.41 18.35 16.00
C ASP A 31 -10.75 17.99 14.65
N ASN A 32 -11.36 17.09 13.93
CA ASN A 32 -10.90 16.65 12.61
C ASN A 32 -11.22 17.66 11.49
N ALA A 33 -12.21 18.52 11.68
CA ALA A 33 -12.75 19.38 10.63
C ALA A 33 -11.67 20.23 9.94
N PRO A 34 -10.72 20.90 10.66
CA PRO A 34 -9.70 21.70 9.98
C PRO A 34 -8.79 20.91 9.03
N LEU A 35 -8.49 19.64 9.37
CA LEU A 35 -7.69 18.78 8.50
C LEU A 35 -8.51 18.25 7.31
N ILE A 36 -9.75 17.89 7.54
CA ILE A 36 -10.67 17.43 6.49
C ILE A 36 -10.90 18.54 5.46
N ASP A 37 -11.15 19.77 5.91
CA ASP A 37 -11.32 20.92 5.05
C ASP A 37 -10.04 21.23 4.24
N ALA A 38 -8.87 21.12 4.86
CA ALA A 38 -7.60 21.28 4.18
C ALA A 38 -7.37 20.19 3.11
N ILE A 39 -7.66 18.92 3.41
CA ILE A 39 -7.57 17.82 2.43
C ILE A 39 -8.53 18.07 1.25
N ALA A 40 -9.77 18.52 1.53
CA ALA A 40 -10.76 18.84 0.49
C ALA A 40 -10.29 19.98 -0.41
N ALA A 41 -9.70 21.03 0.15
CA ALA A 41 -9.14 22.16 -0.62
C ALA A 41 -7.91 21.75 -1.43
N ASP A 42 -7.05 20.89 -0.88
CA ASP A 42 -5.85 20.39 -1.57
C ASP A 42 -6.20 19.50 -2.78
N LEU A 43 -7.29 18.68 -2.70
CA LEU A 43 -7.85 17.96 -3.85
C LEU A 43 -8.21 18.90 -4.99
N GLU A 44 -8.86 20.02 -4.68
CA GLU A 44 -9.24 21.03 -5.67
C GLU A 44 -8.00 21.70 -6.30
N ALA A 45 -7.00 22.05 -5.48
CA ALA A 45 -5.76 22.64 -5.95
C ALA A 45 -5.00 21.73 -6.91
N HIS A 46 -4.93 20.42 -6.60
CA HIS A 46 -4.31 19.44 -7.49
C HIS A 46 -5.06 19.30 -8.82
N ALA A 47 -6.41 19.32 -8.80
CA ALA A 47 -7.21 19.27 -10.03
C ALA A 47 -7.05 20.52 -10.88
N GLN A 48 -6.95 21.70 -10.27
CA GLN A 48 -6.68 22.97 -10.98
C GLN A 48 -5.30 22.96 -11.63
N ARG A 49 -4.29 22.41 -10.93
CA ARG A 49 -2.91 22.39 -11.41
C ARG A 49 -2.64 21.33 -12.47
N PHE A 50 -3.06 20.08 -12.24
CA PHE A 50 -2.71 18.92 -13.07
C PHE A 50 -3.86 18.47 -13.98
N GLY A 51 -4.97 19.18 -13.97
CA GLY A 51 -6.16 18.89 -14.76
C GLY A 51 -7.10 17.88 -14.09
N ARG A 52 -8.37 17.99 -14.47
CA ARG A 52 -9.43 17.08 -14.01
C ARG A 52 -9.33 15.73 -14.74
N ARG A 53 -8.93 14.69 -14.04
CA ARG A 53 -8.68 13.34 -14.58
C ARG A 53 -9.75 12.36 -14.09
N THR A 54 -9.87 11.21 -14.77
CA THR A 54 -10.74 10.12 -14.33
C THR A 54 -9.95 9.21 -13.38
N ALA A 55 -10.37 9.17 -12.10
CA ALA A 55 -9.79 8.32 -11.08
C ALA A 55 -10.42 6.93 -11.09
N THR A 56 -9.59 5.90 -11.15
CA THR A 56 -9.99 4.48 -11.06
C THR A 56 -9.94 3.97 -9.63
N SER A 57 -9.24 4.70 -8.74
CA SER A 57 -9.17 4.39 -7.31
C SER A 57 -9.08 5.64 -6.45
N LEU A 58 -9.75 5.59 -5.29
CA LEU A 58 -9.62 6.52 -4.17
C LEU A 58 -9.30 5.70 -2.92
N PHE A 59 -8.17 5.95 -2.29
CA PHE A 59 -7.68 5.15 -1.18
C PHE A 59 -7.45 6.01 0.06
N PHE A 60 -8.11 5.65 1.14
CA PHE A 60 -7.89 6.25 2.45
C PHE A 60 -6.94 5.38 3.25
N GLY A 61 -5.71 5.86 3.46
CA GLY A 61 -4.65 5.11 4.12
C GLY A 61 -3.83 5.92 5.10
N GLY A 62 -2.76 5.31 5.59
CA GLY A 62 -1.73 5.94 6.41
C GLY A 62 -1.79 5.56 7.88
N GLY A 63 -2.42 6.37 8.72
CA GLY A 63 -2.57 6.08 10.15
C GLY A 63 -3.69 5.08 10.43
N THR A 64 -4.85 5.58 10.77
CA THR A 64 -6.07 4.78 11.01
C THR A 64 -7.28 5.51 10.43
N PRO A 65 -7.49 5.44 9.11
CA PRO A 65 -8.61 6.14 8.46
C PRO A 65 -9.99 5.67 8.96
N SER A 66 -10.10 4.46 9.48
CA SER A 66 -11.34 3.95 10.08
C SER A 66 -11.80 4.68 11.35
N LEU A 67 -10.98 5.60 11.88
CA LEU A 67 -11.41 6.55 12.92
C LEU A 67 -12.39 7.62 12.37
N LEU A 68 -12.41 7.83 11.06
CA LEU A 68 -13.32 8.79 10.41
C LEU A 68 -14.76 8.27 10.44
N ARG A 69 -15.70 9.16 10.73
CA ARG A 69 -17.13 8.90 10.67
C ARG A 69 -17.63 8.88 9.22
N GLY A 70 -18.75 8.22 8.99
CA GLY A 70 -19.34 8.16 7.65
C GLY A 70 -19.56 9.54 7.02
N GLY A 71 -19.99 10.54 7.78
CA GLY A 71 -20.16 11.91 7.29
C GLY A 71 -18.84 12.58 6.87
N GLU A 72 -17.75 12.33 7.60
CA GLU A 72 -16.41 12.85 7.27
C GLU A 72 -15.87 12.19 5.97
N ILE A 73 -16.06 10.88 5.83
CA ILE A 73 -15.69 10.13 4.62
C ILE A 73 -16.51 10.61 3.42
N ALA A 74 -17.84 10.75 3.56
CA ALA A 74 -18.71 11.25 2.50
C ALA A 74 -18.27 12.65 2.02
N HIS A 75 -17.92 13.54 2.95
CA HIS A 75 -17.41 14.87 2.61
C HIS A 75 -16.13 14.82 1.75
N LEU A 76 -15.16 13.92 2.08
CA LEU A 76 -13.93 13.77 1.31
C LEU A 76 -14.17 13.09 -0.05
N ILE A 77 -15.09 12.10 -0.13
CA ILE A 77 -15.48 11.49 -1.41
C ILE A 77 -16.16 12.53 -2.30
N ASP A 78 -17.04 13.35 -1.75
CA ASP A 78 -17.70 14.46 -2.48
C ASP A 78 -16.68 15.48 -2.97
N ALA A 79 -15.69 15.85 -2.15
CA ALA A 79 -14.62 16.74 -2.55
C ALA A 79 -13.80 16.14 -3.70
N ALA A 80 -13.43 14.86 -3.62
CA ALA A 80 -12.74 14.15 -4.68
C ALA A 80 -13.58 14.12 -5.98
N SER A 81 -14.90 13.89 -5.90
CA SER A 81 -15.80 13.83 -7.05
C SER A 81 -16.04 15.20 -7.71
N ARG A 82 -15.99 16.28 -6.93
CA ARG A 82 -16.02 17.64 -7.48
C ARG A 82 -14.72 18.00 -8.20
N SER A 83 -13.58 17.56 -7.68
CA SER A 83 -12.25 17.87 -8.20
C SER A 83 -11.86 16.98 -9.39
N PHE A 84 -12.22 15.71 -9.36
CA PHE A 84 -11.90 14.70 -10.37
C PHE A 84 -13.17 14.00 -10.87
N VAL A 85 -13.02 13.17 -11.91
CA VAL A 85 -14.11 12.29 -12.36
C VAL A 85 -13.86 10.92 -11.73
N LEU A 86 -14.65 10.49 -10.75
CA LEU A 86 -14.58 9.11 -10.28
C LEU A 86 -15.19 8.20 -11.33
N ALA A 87 -14.46 7.16 -11.76
CA ALA A 87 -14.99 6.16 -12.70
C ALA A 87 -16.24 5.49 -12.09
N ALA A 88 -17.18 5.06 -12.95
CA ALA A 88 -18.41 4.42 -12.47
C ALA A 88 -18.17 3.19 -11.58
N ASP A 89 -17.04 2.51 -11.77
CA ASP A 89 -16.55 1.37 -10.99
C ASP A 89 -15.31 1.72 -10.16
N CYS A 90 -15.13 2.99 -9.77
CA CYS A 90 -14.01 3.44 -8.96
C CYS A 90 -13.90 2.62 -7.67
N GLU A 91 -12.71 2.07 -7.41
CA GLU A 91 -12.42 1.40 -6.14
C GLU A 91 -12.20 2.46 -5.06
N ILE A 92 -13.05 2.46 -4.03
CA ILE A 92 -12.94 3.37 -2.87
C ILE A 92 -12.59 2.53 -1.65
N THR A 93 -11.31 2.53 -1.29
CA THR A 93 -10.75 1.69 -0.21
C THR A 93 -10.57 2.47 1.08
N LEU A 94 -10.86 1.83 2.21
CA LEU A 94 -10.56 2.30 3.55
C LEU A 94 -9.68 1.29 4.29
N GLU A 95 -8.48 1.72 4.73
CA GLU A 95 -7.72 0.96 5.73
C GLU A 95 -8.42 1.02 7.08
N ALA A 96 -8.59 -0.14 7.72
CA ALA A 96 -9.40 -0.23 8.91
C ALA A 96 -8.77 -1.08 10.01
N ASN A 97 -8.86 -0.58 11.24
CA ASN A 97 -8.52 -1.34 12.42
C ASN A 97 -9.71 -2.18 12.90
N PRO A 98 -9.47 -3.38 13.44
CA PRO A 98 -10.52 -4.22 14.02
C PRO A 98 -11.34 -3.55 15.13
N GLU A 99 -10.74 -2.62 15.87
CA GLU A 99 -11.41 -1.88 16.96
C GLU A 99 -12.56 -0.98 16.46
N ASP A 100 -12.52 -0.57 15.18
CA ASP A 100 -13.46 0.38 14.58
C ASP A 100 -14.62 -0.31 13.83
N ALA A 101 -14.76 -1.64 13.95
CA ALA A 101 -15.75 -2.44 13.22
C ALA A 101 -17.21 -1.96 13.36
N ALA A 102 -17.55 -1.26 14.46
CA ALA A 102 -18.85 -0.66 14.67
C ALA A 102 -19.18 0.46 13.67
N LEU A 103 -18.17 1.06 13.03
CA LEU A 103 -18.32 2.16 12.06
C LEU A 103 -18.46 1.66 10.61
N PHE A 104 -18.14 0.40 10.30
CA PHE A 104 -18.05 -0.10 8.92
C PHE A 104 -19.36 0.05 8.14
N ALA A 105 -20.51 -0.13 8.78
CA ALA A 105 -21.81 0.05 8.12
C ALA A 105 -22.05 1.50 7.68
N GLU A 106 -21.74 2.49 8.53
CA GLU A 106 -21.87 3.91 8.18
C GLU A 106 -20.82 4.33 7.15
N GLN A 107 -19.61 3.77 7.20
CA GLN A 107 -18.53 4.05 6.24
C GLN A 107 -18.86 3.44 4.86
N ALA A 108 -19.43 2.24 4.81
CA ALA A 108 -19.95 1.65 3.57
C ALA A 108 -21.07 2.49 2.98
N ALA A 109 -22.02 2.96 3.81
CA ALA A 109 -23.10 3.85 3.37
C ALA A 109 -22.58 5.21 2.87
N ALA A 110 -21.42 5.66 3.34
CA ALA A 110 -20.74 6.86 2.89
C ALA A 110 -20.04 6.71 1.52
N GLY A 111 -19.94 5.49 0.98
CA GLY A 111 -19.37 5.22 -0.34
C GLY A 111 -18.12 4.35 -0.36
N ILE A 112 -17.62 3.89 0.80
CA ILE A 112 -16.55 2.90 0.83
C ILE A 112 -17.05 1.58 0.22
N ASN A 113 -16.33 1.05 -0.78
CA ASN A 113 -16.68 -0.21 -1.45
C ASN A 113 -15.61 -1.30 -1.30
N ARG A 114 -14.54 -1.02 -0.53
CA ARG A 114 -13.51 -1.97 -0.15
C ARG A 114 -12.95 -1.62 1.24
N PHE A 115 -12.87 -2.61 2.13
CA PHE A 115 -12.19 -2.50 3.42
C PHE A 115 -10.89 -3.29 3.40
N SER A 116 -9.76 -2.70 3.86
CA SER A 116 -8.50 -3.39 4.14
C SER A 116 -8.35 -3.50 5.64
N ILE A 117 -8.54 -4.72 6.16
CA ILE A 117 -8.61 -4.96 7.60
C ILE A 117 -7.22 -5.31 8.13
N GLY A 118 -6.62 -4.38 8.85
CA GLY A 118 -5.32 -4.57 9.50
C GLY A 118 -5.40 -5.49 10.73
N ALA A 119 -5.72 -6.76 10.56
CA ALA A 119 -5.73 -7.74 11.65
C ALA A 119 -4.31 -8.02 12.17
N GLN A 120 -3.32 -8.04 11.29
CA GLN A 120 -1.88 -8.22 11.53
C GLN A 120 -1.49 -9.60 12.04
N ALA A 121 -2.25 -10.21 12.94
CA ALA A 121 -2.07 -11.58 13.43
C ALA A 121 -3.37 -12.13 14.01
N PHE A 122 -3.47 -13.47 14.10
CA PHE A 122 -4.52 -14.17 14.83
C PHE A 122 -3.96 -14.94 16.05
N ASP A 123 -2.91 -14.40 16.65
CA ASP A 123 -2.31 -14.84 17.90
C ASP A 123 -2.18 -13.64 18.85
N ASP A 124 -2.75 -13.72 20.04
CA ASP A 124 -2.80 -12.59 20.98
C ASP A 124 -1.44 -12.18 21.52
N ALA A 125 -0.52 -13.14 21.67
CA ALA A 125 0.87 -12.84 22.09
C ALA A 125 1.61 -12.08 20.99
N ALA A 126 1.42 -12.50 19.72
CA ALA A 126 1.97 -11.82 18.57
C ALA A 126 1.38 -10.40 18.42
N LEU A 127 0.07 -10.24 18.56
CA LEU A 127 -0.59 -8.91 18.52
C LEU A 127 -0.03 -7.98 19.59
N LYS A 128 0.15 -8.49 20.82
CA LYS A 128 0.78 -7.72 21.90
C LYS A 128 2.23 -7.35 21.59
N ALA A 129 3.02 -8.25 21.01
CA ALA A 129 4.40 -7.99 20.59
C ALA A 129 4.46 -6.93 19.49
N LEU A 130 3.52 -6.96 18.53
CA LEU A 130 3.32 -5.96 17.48
C LEU A 130 2.74 -4.64 18.01
N GLY A 131 2.41 -4.54 19.31
CA GLY A 131 1.85 -3.33 19.90
C GLY A 131 0.40 -3.05 19.51
N ARG A 132 -0.32 -4.08 19.04
CA ARG A 132 -1.75 -3.97 18.72
C ARG A 132 -2.58 -3.96 20.00
N ARG A 133 -3.72 -3.28 19.97
CA ARG A 133 -4.61 -3.10 21.12
C ARG A 133 -5.78 -4.08 21.11
N HIS A 134 -6.07 -4.68 19.96
CA HIS A 134 -7.12 -5.68 19.80
C HIS A 134 -6.57 -7.11 20.03
N GLU A 135 -7.46 -8.03 20.34
CA GLU A 135 -7.23 -9.46 20.41
C GLU A 135 -7.61 -10.12 19.07
N SER A 136 -7.11 -11.33 18.81
CA SER A 136 -7.38 -12.11 17.59
C SER A 136 -8.88 -12.26 17.29
N ALA A 137 -9.69 -12.49 18.32
CA ALA A 137 -11.15 -12.56 18.19
C ALA A 137 -11.78 -11.26 17.65
N ALA A 138 -11.21 -10.09 17.94
CA ALA A 138 -11.68 -8.83 17.37
C ALA A 138 -11.34 -8.71 15.89
N GLY A 139 -10.18 -9.20 15.47
CA GLY A 139 -9.80 -9.30 14.06
C GLY A 139 -10.79 -10.12 13.25
N LEU A 140 -11.15 -11.30 13.75
CA LEU A 140 -12.17 -12.17 13.12
C LEU A 140 -13.51 -11.47 12.99
N ARG A 141 -14.01 -10.87 14.08
CA ARG A 141 -15.28 -10.12 14.07
C ARG A 141 -15.26 -8.93 13.12
N ALA A 142 -14.13 -8.26 12.97
CA ALA A 142 -14.00 -7.14 12.04
C ALA A 142 -14.11 -7.58 10.58
N VAL A 143 -13.45 -8.68 10.19
CA VAL A 143 -13.61 -9.26 8.84
C VAL A 143 -15.08 -9.63 8.58
N GLU A 144 -15.74 -10.29 9.52
CA GLU A 144 -17.17 -10.61 9.41
C GLU A 144 -18.05 -9.35 9.33
N ALA A 145 -17.73 -8.31 10.11
CA ALA A 145 -18.47 -7.05 10.08
C ALA A 145 -18.33 -6.36 8.73
N ALA A 146 -17.12 -6.31 8.17
CA ALA A 146 -16.86 -5.77 6.83
C ALA A 146 -17.62 -6.59 5.77
N ALA A 147 -17.54 -7.91 5.80
CA ALA A 147 -18.26 -8.77 4.87
C ALA A 147 -19.81 -8.59 4.93
N ARG A 148 -20.37 -8.36 6.13
CA ARG A 148 -21.82 -8.07 6.29
C ARG A 148 -22.26 -6.75 5.64
N THR A 149 -21.34 -5.82 5.36
CA THR A 149 -21.69 -4.60 4.60
C THR A 149 -21.96 -4.90 3.12
N GLY A 150 -21.60 -6.08 2.62
CA GLY A 150 -21.66 -6.44 1.21
C GLY A 150 -20.54 -5.85 0.37
N GLN A 151 -19.57 -5.18 1.00
CA GLN A 151 -18.43 -4.60 0.31
C GLN A 151 -17.26 -5.58 0.22
N ARG A 152 -16.31 -5.29 -0.66
CA ARG A 152 -15.09 -6.09 -0.84
C ARG A 152 -14.22 -6.05 0.41
N VAL A 153 -13.59 -7.17 0.76
CA VAL A 153 -12.76 -7.27 1.96
C VAL A 153 -11.37 -7.77 1.63
N SER A 154 -10.37 -7.02 2.07
CA SER A 154 -8.96 -7.38 2.13
C SER A 154 -8.54 -7.64 3.58
N LEU A 155 -7.66 -8.60 3.78
CA LEU A 155 -7.08 -8.92 5.08
C LEU A 155 -5.58 -8.66 5.04
N ASP A 156 -5.07 -7.90 6.04
CA ASP A 156 -3.66 -7.61 6.15
C ASP A 156 -3.06 -8.34 7.34
N LEU A 157 -2.02 -9.17 7.09
CA LEU A 157 -1.28 -9.93 8.09
C LEU A 157 0.22 -9.65 7.98
N ILE A 158 0.90 -9.75 9.11
CA ILE A 158 2.35 -9.65 9.22
C ILE A 158 2.89 -11.03 9.65
N TYR A 159 3.77 -11.62 8.85
CA TYR A 159 4.46 -12.86 9.16
C TYR A 159 5.97 -12.66 9.30
N ALA A 160 6.73 -13.74 9.49
CA ALA A 160 8.16 -13.70 9.82
C ALA A 160 8.45 -12.87 11.09
N ARG A 161 7.57 -13.01 12.07
CA ARG A 161 7.71 -12.39 13.39
C ARG A 161 8.72 -13.15 14.24
N GLU A 162 9.31 -12.49 15.23
CA GLU A 162 10.21 -13.13 16.18
C GLU A 162 9.60 -14.42 16.77
N GLY A 163 10.30 -15.55 16.59
CA GLY A 163 9.89 -16.87 17.10
C GLY A 163 8.72 -17.52 16.35
N GLN A 164 8.28 -16.99 15.22
CA GLN A 164 7.22 -17.59 14.42
C GLN A 164 7.76 -18.72 13.53
N GLY A 165 7.56 -19.97 13.93
CA GLY A 165 7.93 -21.12 13.09
C GLY A 165 6.90 -21.44 11.99
N LEU A 166 7.32 -22.25 11.00
CA LEU A 166 6.53 -22.64 9.82
C LEU A 166 5.14 -23.21 10.17
N GLU A 167 5.06 -24.11 11.16
CA GLU A 167 3.78 -24.72 11.55
C GLU A 167 2.80 -23.75 12.22
N ALA A 168 3.30 -22.78 12.96
CA ALA A 168 2.47 -21.72 13.53
C ALA A 168 1.90 -20.84 12.41
N TRP A 169 2.73 -20.46 11.45
CA TRP A 169 2.29 -19.68 10.29
C TRP A 169 1.33 -20.46 9.39
N ARG A 170 1.59 -21.74 9.13
CA ARG A 170 0.68 -22.62 8.37
C ARG A 170 -0.73 -22.61 8.96
N ARG A 171 -0.86 -22.83 10.26
CA ARG A 171 -2.18 -22.82 10.93
C ARG A 171 -2.86 -21.45 10.84
N GLU A 172 -2.13 -20.40 11.11
CA GLU A 172 -2.63 -19.02 11.11
C GLU A 172 -3.12 -18.61 9.71
N LEU A 173 -2.27 -18.80 8.67
CA LEU A 173 -2.62 -18.43 7.31
C LEU A 173 -3.75 -19.30 6.74
N THR A 174 -3.78 -20.62 7.02
CA THR A 174 -4.87 -21.48 6.58
C THR A 174 -6.21 -21.01 7.15
N ALA A 175 -6.25 -20.64 8.43
CA ALA A 175 -7.45 -20.10 9.05
C ALA A 175 -7.85 -18.73 8.46
N ALA A 176 -6.87 -17.88 8.17
CA ALA A 176 -7.09 -16.57 7.56
C ALA A 176 -7.69 -16.65 6.15
N LEU A 177 -7.15 -17.54 5.31
CA LEU A 177 -7.62 -17.74 3.93
C LEU A 177 -9.01 -18.39 3.83
N ALA A 178 -9.51 -18.99 4.92
CA ALA A 178 -10.87 -19.51 5.01
C ALA A 178 -11.92 -18.44 5.36
N LEU A 179 -11.51 -17.24 5.75
CA LEU A 179 -12.41 -16.12 6.05
C LEU A 179 -13.08 -15.57 4.77
N PRO A 180 -14.19 -14.83 4.90
CA PRO A 180 -14.89 -14.23 3.77
C PRO A 180 -14.14 -13.02 3.21
N VAL A 181 -12.94 -13.25 2.70
CA VAL A 181 -12.06 -12.26 2.07
C VAL A 181 -11.72 -12.66 0.65
N GLU A 182 -11.54 -11.71 -0.23
CA GLU A 182 -11.15 -11.94 -1.63
C GLU A 182 -9.71 -11.53 -1.93
N HIS A 183 -9.07 -10.84 -1.00
CA HIS A 183 -7.71 -10.34 -1.11
C HIS A 183 -6.98 -10.47 0.22
N ALA A 184 -5.68 -10.74 0.16
CA ALA A 184 -4.81 -10.78 1.32
C ALA A 184 -3.51 -10.04 1.04
N SER A 185 -3.16 -9.10 1.93
CA SER A 185 -1.85 -8.46 1.99
C SER A 185 -1.05 -9.15 3.09
N LEU A 186 -0.03 -9.90 2.70
CA LEU A 186 0.78 -10.73 3.59
C LEU A 186 2.20 -10.15 3.62
N TYR A 187 2.47 -9.34 4.64
CA TYR A 187 3.73 -8.62 4.77
C TYR A 187 4.72 -9.41 5.62
N GLN A 188 5.88 -9.69 5.06
CA GLN A 188 7.02 -10.12 5.87
C GLN A 188 7.46 -8.97 6.76
N LEU A 189 7.61 -9.22 8.08
CA LEU A 189 8.02 -8.18 9.02
C LEU A 189 9.40 -7.63 8.65
N THR A 190 9.44 -6.39 8.21
CA THR A 190 10.65 -5.62 7.96
C THR A 190 10.92 -4.67 9.13
N ILE A 191 12.18 -4.56 9.53
CA ILE A 191 12.60 -3.65 10.60
C ILE A 191 13.08 -2.35 9.98
N GLU A 192 12.16 -1.40 9.84
CA GLU A 192 12.46 -0.11 9.24
C GLU A 192 13.27 0.80 10.18
N PRO A 193 14.19 1.62 9.64
CA PRO A 193 14.95 2.62 10.42
C PRO A 193 14.03 3.51 11.24
N ASP A 194 14.57 4.09 12.33
CA ASP A 194 13.89 5.03 13.23
C ASP A 194 12.64 4.50 13.95
N THR A 195 12.24 3.23 13.73
CA THR A 195 11.15 2.58 14.45
C THR A 195 11.55 2.14 15.86
N ALA A 196 10.55 1.83 16.69
CA ALA A 196 10.84 1.24 17.99
C ALA A 196 11.44 -0.17 17.87
N PHE A 197 11.09 -0.91 16.82
CA PHE A 197 11.68 -2.22 16.53
C PHE A 197 13.16 -2.11 16.13
N ALA A 198 13.55 -1.14 15.32
CA ALA A 198 14.97 -0.90 15.02
C ALA A 198 15.79 -0.63 16.29
N ARG A 199 15.24 0.17 17.22
CA ARG A 199 15.88 0.42 18.52
C ARG A 199 15.96 -0.83 19.41
N ARG A 200 14.96 -1.75 19.35
CA ARG A 200 14.98 -3.03 20.07
C ARG A 200 16.03 -3.98 19.46
N LEU A 201 16.06 -4.08 18.13
CA LEU A 201 17.06 -4.87 17.38
C LEU A 201 18.48 -4.42 17.73
N ALA A 202 18.77 -3.13 17.65
CA ALA A 202 20.10 -2.57 17.99
C ALA A 202 20.54 -2.85 19.45
N ARG A 203 19.58 -3.12 20.35
CA ARG A 203 19.83 -3.46 21.77
C ARG A 203 19.81 -4.96 22.06
N GLY A 204 19.72 -5.81 21.02
CA GLY A 204 19.59 -7.27 21.17
C GLY A 204 18.31 -7.70 21.89
N ARG A 205 17.23 -6.92 21.78
CA ARG A 205 15.93 -7.18 22.43
C ARG A 205 14.83 -7.57 21.41
N LEU A 206 15.20 -7.83 20.19
CA LEU A 206 14.39 -8.33 19.10
C LEU A 206 15.31 -9.16 18.21
N THR A 207 14.86 -10.36 17.86
CA THR A 207 15.61 -11.28 16.99
C THR A 207 14.68 -11.68 15.84
N PRO A 208 14.78 -11.05 14.66
CA PRO A 208 14.05 -11.50 13.48
C PRO A 208 14.52 -12.89 13.04
N PRO A 209 13.70 -13.65 12.28
CA PRO A 209 14.15 -14.89 11.67
C PRO A 209 15.36 -14.64 10.76
N GLY A 210 16.23 -15.65 10.62
CA GLY A 210 17.31 -15.62 9.65
C GLY A 210 16.79 -15.71 8.21
N ASP A 211 17.66 -15.42 7.22
CA ASP A 211 17.27 -15.34 5.81
C ASP A 211 16.65 -16.65 5.29
N ASP A 212 17.22 -17.81 5.66
CA ASP A 212 16.68 -19.13 5.25
C ASP A 212 15.28 -19.38 5.83
N GLU A 213 15.07 -19.02 7.10
CA GLU A 213 13.76 -19.16 7.76
C GLU A 213 12.74 -18.19 7.17
N ALA A 214 13.15 -16.97 6.88
CA ALA A 214 12.32 -15.97 6.25
C ALA A 214 11.92 -16.39 4.82
N ALA A 215 12.85 -16.93 4.04
CA ALA A 215 12.60 -17.49 2.72
C ALA A 215 11.62 -18.68 2.78
N ALA A 216 11.81 -19.61 3.72
CA ALA A 216 10.91 -20.75 3.90
C ALA A 216 9.49 -20.31 4.30
N LEU A 217 9.34 -19.28 5.13
CA LEU A 217 8.03 -18.68 5.47
C LEU A 217 7.37 -18.03 4.25
N TYR A 218 8.16 -17.36 3.41
CA TYR A 218 7.67 -16.79 2.15
C TYR A 218 7.18 -17.89 1.19
N GLU A 219 7.98 -18.94 0.96
CA GLU A 219 7.61 -20.05 0.09
C GLU A 219 6.34 -20.75 0.59
N LEU A 220 6.24 -21.00 1.89
CA LEU A 220 5.03 -21.54 2.51
C LEU A 220 3.80 -20.64 2.29
N THR A 221 3.99 -19.32 2.35
CA THR A 221 2.92 -18.36 2.08
C THR A 221 2.40 -18.51 0.64
N GLN A 222 3.31 -18.59 -0.34
CA GLN A 222 2.94 -18.77 -1.74
C GLN A 222 2.19 -20.10 -1.96
N GLU A 223 2.68 -21.20 -1.38
CA GLU A 223 2.05 -22.52 -1.47
C GLU A 223 0.61 -22.51 -0.93
N LEU A 224 0.41 -21.96 0.26
CA LEU A 224 -0.90 -21.94 0.91
C LEU A 224 -1.89 -21.02 0.20
N CYS A 225 -1.44 -19.86 -0.25
CA CYS A 225 -2.28 -18.94 -1.01
C CYS A 225 -2.73 -19.56 -2.33
N ALA A 226 -1.81 -20.13 -3.11
CA ALA A 226 -2.14 -20.81 -4.37
C ALA A 226 -3.12 -21.98 -4.13
N GLY A 227 -2.87 -22.80 -3.11
CA GLY A 227 -3.75 -23.92 -2.73
C GLY A 227 -5.16 -23.48 -2.31
N ALA A 228 -5.33 -22.25 -1.81
CA ALA A 228 -6.60 -21.66 -1.43
C ALA A 228 -7.26 -20.81 -2.55
N GLY A 229 -6.64 -20.75 -3.75
CA GLY A 229 -7.14 -19.99 -4.89
C GLY A 229 -6.91 -18.47 -4.78
N PHE A 230 -5.87 -18.07 -4.04
CA PHE A 230 -5.37 -16.70 -4.01
C PHE A 230 -4.09 -16.59 -4.84
N ASP A 231 -4.17 -16.00 -6.02
CA ASP A 231 -3.04 -15.80 -6.90
C ASP A 231 -2.18 -14.62 -6.43
N ALA A 232 -0.86 -14.83 -6.38
CA ALA A 232 0.08 -13.76 -6.08
C ALA A 232 0.25 -12.86 -7.30
N TYR A 233 -0.38 -11.71 -7.31
CA TYR A 233 -0.22 -10.72 -8.38
C TYR A 233 0.88 -9.68 -8.09
N GLU A 234 1.31 -9.60 -6.84
CA GLU A 234 2.43 -8.81 -6.36
C GLU A 234 3.15 -9.60 -5.26
N ILE A 235 4.34 -9.21 -4.87
CA ILE A 235 5.21 -9.93 -3.91
C ILE A 235 4.47 -10.23 -2.60
N SER A 236 3.72 -9.26 -2.07
CA SER A 236 3.03 -9.35 -0.78
C SER A 236 1.50 -9.46 -0.92
N ASN A 237 0.95 -9.29 -2.12
CA ASN A 237 -0.49 -9.19 -2.34
C ASN A 237 -1.04 -10.35 -3.16
N HIS A 238 -2.07 -10.99 -2.63
CA HIS A 238 -2.71 -12.17 -3.18
C HIS A 238 -4.22 -11.93 -3.36
N ALA A 239 -4.81 -12.42 -4.45
CA ALA A 239 -6.22 -12.15 -4.76
C ALA A 239 -6.91 -13.36 -5.37
N ARG A 240 -8.23 -13.52 -5.11
CA ARG A 240 -9.09 -14.51 -5.77
C ARG A 240 -9.52 -14.00 -7.15
N GLY A 241 -8.63 -14.17 -8.13
CA GLY A 241 -8.82 -13.68 -9.48
C GLY A 241 -8.59 -12.18 -9.66
N GLU A 242 -8.62 -11.75 -10.92
CA GLU A 242 -8.22 -10.40 -11.32
C GLU A 242 -9.12 -9.30 -10.73
N ALA A 243 -10.43 -9.53 -10.64
CA ALA A 243 -11.37 -8.55 -10.10
C ALA A 243 -11.14 -8.23 -8.61
N ALA A 244 -10.49 -9.15 -7.87
CA ALA A 244 -10.18 -8.98 -6.45
C ALA A 244 -8.86 -8.23 -6.20
N ARG A 245 -8.02 -8.01 -7.23
CA ARG A 245 -6.77 -7.24 -7.10
C ARG A 245 -7.06 -5.82 -6.65
N SER A 246 -6.18 -5.24 -5.82
CA SER A 246 -6.27 -3.83 -5.44
C SER A 246 -5.90 -2.95 -6.63
N ARG A 247 -6.87 -2.19 -7.13
CA ARG A 247 -6.63 -1.27 -8.24
C ARG A 247 -5.68 -0.16 -7.85
N HIS A 248 -5.79 0.32 -6.61
CA HIS A 248 -4.93 1.38 -6.11
C HIS A 248 -3.46 0.93 -6.05
N ASN A 249 -3.18 -0.27 -5.53
CA ASN A 249 -1.83 -0.82 -5.51
C ASN A 249 -1.27 -0.98 -6.92
N LEU A 250 -2.10 -1.43 -7.87
CA LEU A 250 -1.69 -1.57 -9.27
C LEU A 250 -1.33 -0.23 -9.94
N VAL A 251 -1.96 0.89 -9.56
CA VAL A 251 -1.55 2.23 -10.03
C VAL A 251 -0.08 2.48 -9.69
N TYR A 252 0.34 2.18 -8.47
CA TYR A 252 1.74 2.33 -8.05
C TYR A 252 2.67 1.40 -8.81
N TRP A 253 2.37 0.11 -8.80
CA TRP A 253 3.25 -0.91 -9.37
C TRP A 253 3.38 -0.82 -10.89
N ARG A 254 2.37 -0.32 -11.60
CA ARG A 254 2.43 -0.05 -13.04
C ARG A 254 3.12 1.28 -13.38
N GLY A 255 3.50 2.06 -12.38
CA GLY A 255 4.07 3.40 -12.56
C GLY A 255 3.08 4.34 -13.25
N GLU A 256 1.79 4.19 -12.97
CA GLU A 256 0.73 5.10 -13.41
C GLU A 256 0.74 6.38 -12.56
N ASP A 257 -0.12 7.33 -12.88
CA ASP A 257 -0.16 8.59 -12.15
C ASP A 257 -1.10 8.52 -10.94
N TRP A 258 -0.70 9.17 -9.86
CA TRP A 258 -1.56 9.40 -8.70
C TRP A 258 -1.24 10.71 -8.02
N ILE A 259 -2.25 11.28 -7.37
CA ILE A 259 -2.05 12.36 -6.40
C ILE A 259 -2.18 11.82 -4.99
N GLY A 260 -1.43 12.44 -4.08
CA GLY A 260 -1.56 12.21 -2.65
C GLY A 260 -1.90 13.53 -1.94
N VAL A 261 -2.94 13.51 -1.12
CA VAL A 261 -3.35 14.64 -0.28
C VAL A 261 -3.37 14.24 1.19
N GLY A 262 -3.17 15.19 2.06
CA GLY A 262 -3.03 14.95 3.49
C GLY A 262 -1.56 14.94 3.96
N PRO A 263 -1.31 15.07 5.29
CA PRO A 263 0.02 15.27 5.84
C PRO A 263 1.00 14.13 5.56
N GLY A 264 2.05 14.39 4.78
CA GLY A 264 3.05 13.39 4.41
C GLY A 264 2.65 12.49 3.25
N ALA A 265 1.59 12.84 2.51
CA ALA A 265 1.22 12.13 1.29
C ALA A 265 2.25 12.37 0.17
N HIS A 266 2.44 11.36 -0.67
CA HIS A 266 3.25 11.42 -1.86
C HIS A 266 2.41 11.28 -3.12
N GLY A 267 2.84 11.85 -4.23
CA GLY A 267 2.21 11.74 -5.55
C GLY A 267 3.23 11.57 -6.66
N ARG A 268 2.75 11.06 -7.77
CA ARG A 268 3.48 11.00 -9.05
C ARG A 268 2.53 11.39 -10.16
N VAL A 269 2.85 12.45 -10.87
CA VAL A 269 1.99 12.98 -11.95
C VAL A 269 2.84 13.23 -13.19
N THR A 270 2.35 12.78 -14.34
CA THR A 270 2.91 13.17 -15.63
C THR A 270 2.24 14.48 -16.07
N HIS A 271 3.01 15.55 -16.15
CA HIS A 271 2.54 16.87 -16.52
C HIS A 271 3.53 17.52 -17.49
N GLU A 272 3.06 18.05 -18.62
CA GLU A 272 3.87 18.66 -19.67
C GLU A 272 5.04 17.78 -20.16
N GLY A 273 4.85 16.47 -20.18
CA GLY A 273 5.85 15.49 -20.61
C GLY A 273 6.89 15.10 -19.55
N ALA A 274 6.85 15.69 -18.37
CA ALA A 274 7.73 15.36 -17.25
C ALA A 274 6.99 14.49 -16.20
N ARG A 275 7.70 13.56 -15.58
CA ARG A 275 7.25 12.82 -14.40
C ARG A 275 7.58 13.63 -13.15
N ILE A 276 6.57 14.09 -12.42
CA ILE A 276 6.73 14.97 -11.26
C ILE A 276 6.49 14.18 -9.98
N ALA A 277 7.45 14.22 -9.06
CA ALA A 277 7.32 13.74 -7.70
C ALA A 277 6.74 14.84 -6.81
N LEU A 278 5.71 14.50 -6.06
CA LEU A 278 5.01 15.40 -5.12
C LEU A 278 5.16 14.85 -3.71
N GLU A 279 5.40 15.73 -2.73
CA GLU A 279 5.38 15.40 -1.31
C GLU A 279 4.65 16.51 -0.54
N ALA A 280 3.72 16.12 0.35
CA ALA A 280 2.99 17.04 1.20
C ALA A 280 3.73 17.29 2.53
N GLN A 281 3.45 18.43 3.19
CA GLN A 281 3.92 18.75 4.53
C GLN A 281 3.62 17.61 5.49
N ARG A 282 4.61 17.18 6.27
CA ARG A 282 4.48 15.99 7.13
C ARG A 282 3.65 16.22 8.37
N ARG A 283 3.80 17.40 9.03
CA ARG A 283 3.06 17.70 10.26
C ARG A 283 1.66 18.17 9.92
N PRO A 284 0.60 17.64 10.59
CA PRO A 284 -0.78 18.03 10.29
C PRO A 284 -1.03 19.54 10.36
N ARG A 285 -0.41 20.23 11.34
CA ARG A 285 -0.55 21.68 11.45
C ARG A 285 0.12 22.41 10.29
N ASP A 286 1.35 22.04 9.94
CA ASP A 286 2.10 22.66 8.86
C ASP A 286 1.40 22.45 7.52
N TYR A 287 0.76 21.27 7.33
CA TYR A 287 -0.06 20.96 6.16
C TYR A 287 -1.30 21.88 6.07
N ILE A 288 -2.06 22.02 7.17
CA ILE A 288 -3.23 22.90 7.23
C ILE A 288 -2.83 24.35 6.94
N ASP A 289 -1.74 24.82 7.54
CA ASP A 289 -1.25 26.18 7.36
C ASP A 289 -0.79 26.39 5.90
N ALA A 290 -0.06 25.43 5.30
CA ALA A 290 0.36 25.51 3.90
C ALA A 290 -0.83 25.56 2.92
N VAL A 291 -1.86 24.73 3.11
CA VAL A 291 -3.07 24.77 2.29
C VAL A 291 -3.76 26.12 2.40
N ARG A 292 -3.87 26.67 3.61
CA ARG A 292 -4.50 27.97 3.85
C ARG A 292 -3.74 29.12 3.21
N GLU A 293 -2.41 29.11 3.29
CA GLU A 293 -1.55 30.20 2.82
C GLU A 293 -1.25 30.12 1.32
N ASN A 294 -1.03 28.92 0.80
CA ASN A 294 -0.51 28.67 -0.54
C ASN A 294 -1.53 27.97 -1.47
N GLY A 295 -2.69 27.58 -0.94
CA GLY A 295 -3.72 26.84 -1.68
C GLY A 295 -3.44 25.35 -1.83
N ALA A 296 -2.22 24.85 -1.50
CA ALA A 296 -1.87 23.43 -1.58
C ALA A 296 -0.96 23.02 -0.42
N GLY A 297 -1.06 21.76 -0.01
CA GLY A 297 -0.28 21.17 1.10
C GLY A 297 1.14 20.73 0.74
N LEU A 298 1.63 21.02 -0.48
CA LEU A 298 2.92 20.55 -0.99
C LEU A 298 4.12 21.23 -0.32
N ILE A 299 5.15 20.42 -0.02
CA ILE A 299 6.50 20.87 0.38
C ILE A 299 7.52 20.63 -0.74
N LEU A 300 7.30 19.59 -1.55
CA LEU A 300 8.17 19.23 -2.65
C LEU A 300 7.36 19.04 -3.93
N GLU A 301 7.87 19.62 -5.00
CA GLU A 301 7.46 19.35 -6.36
C GLU A 301 8.73 19.32 -7.21
N ASN A 302 9.09 18.12 -7.69
CA ASN A 302 10.35 17.91 -8.42
C ASN A 302 10.12 17.04 -9.65
N ALA A 303 10.58 17.53 -10.81
CA ALA A 303 10.59 16.72 -12.01
C ALA A 303 11.71 15.67 -11.91
N LEU A 304 11.34 14.39 -12.04
CA LEU A 304 12.29 13.30 -12.07
C LEU A 304 13.11 13.35 -13.36
N THR A 305 14.38 13.05 -13.24
CA THR A 305 15.23 12.76 -14.40
C THR A 305 14.79 11.46 -15.08
N GLY A 306 15.20 11.25 -16.32
CA GLY A 306 14.89 10.00 -17.03
C GLY A 306 15.44 8.76 -16.31
N GLU A 307 16.60 8.85 -15.68
CA GLU A 307 17.19 7.77 -14.87
C GLU A 307 16.32 7.49 -13.63
N GLU A 308 15.96 8.49 -12.85
CA GLU A 308 15.12 8.32 -11.66
C GLU A 308 13.76 7.74 -12.00
N ALA A 309 13.13 8.20 -13.09
CA ALA A 309 11.85 7.66 -13.54
C ALA A 309 11.96 6.21 -14.04
N ALA A 310 13.06 5.84 -14.68
CA ALA A 310 13.33 4.48 -15.12
C ALA A 310 13.58 3.53 -13.94
N ASP A 311 14.37 3.97 -12.96
CA ASP A 311 14.69 3.18 -11.76
C ASP A 311 13.43 2.95 -10.90
N GLU A 312 12.60 3.98 -10.73
CA GLU A 312 11.29 3.84 -10.08
C GLU A 312 10.40 2.84 -10.82
N ALA A 313 10.32 2.93 -12.16
CA ALA A 313 9.52 2.02 -12.97
C ALA A 313 10.03 0.57 -12.93
N LEU A 314 11.34 0.35 -12.86
CA LEU A 314 11.95 -0.97 -12.66
C LEU A 314 11.59 -1.54 -11.30
N LEU A 315 11.86 -0.79 -10.23
CA LEU A 315 11.61 -1.22 -8.86
C LEU A 315 10.15 -1.58 -8.63
N MET A 316 9.23 -0.74 -9.10
CA MET A 316 7.79 -0.95 -8.94
C MET A 316 7.28 -2.08 -9.85
N GLY A 317 7.61 -2.06 -11.13
CA GLY A 317 7.04 -2.97 -12.11
C GLY A 317 7.55 -4.41 -12.01
N LEU A 318 8.73 -4.65 -11.44
CA LEU A 318 9.22 -6.00 -11.17
C LEU A 318 8.44 -6.69 -10.05
N ARG A 319 7.73 -5.96 -9.20
CA ARG A 319 6.97 -6.53 -8.08
C ARG A 319 5.72 -7.29 -8.53
N ILE A 320 5.13 -6.92 -9.68
CA ILE A 320 3.89 -7.51 -10.18
C ILE A 320 4.14 -8.62 -11.21
N ASP A 321 3.15 -9.51 -11.33
CA ASP A 321 3.16 -10.65 -12.25
C ASP A 321 3.20 -10.23 -13.74
N GLU A 322 2.75 -9.01 -14.06
CA GLU A 322 2.83 -8.41 -15.39
C GLU A 322 4.28 -8.11 -15.81
N GLY A 323 5.15 -7.85 -14.83
CA GLY A 323 6.55 -7.47 -15.06
C GLY A 323 6.73 -6.09 -15.68
N VAL A 324 7.94 -5.81 -16.12
CA VAL A 324 8.39 -4.50 -16.65
C VAL A 324 8.53 -4.54 -18.17
N ASP A 325 8.03 -3.52 -18.83
CA ASP A 325 8.25 -3.25 -20.25
C ASP A 325 9.65 -2.64 -20.46
N VAL A 326 10.54 -3.39 -21.13
CA VAL A 326 11.95 -2.97 -21.32
C VAL A 326 12.09 -1.78 -22.27
N ASP A 327 11.20 -1.66 -23.25
CA ASP A 327 11.22 -0.54 -24.17
C ASP A 327 10.80 0.76 -23.48
N ARG A 328 9.82 0.70 -22.59
CA ARG A 328 9.45 1.83 -21.75
C ARG A 328 10.62 2.27 -20.86
N ILE A 329 11.35 1.34 -20.24
CA ILE A 329 12.53 1.68 -19.44
C ILE A 329 13.61 2.33 -20.31
N ALA A 330 13.86 1.79 -21.49
CA ALA A 330 14.84 2.35 -22.43
C ALA A 330 14.45 3.77 -22.88
N GLN A 331 13.16 4.02 -23.14
CA GLN A 331 12.67 5.36 -23.49
C GLN A 331 12.86 6.36 -22.36
N LEU A 332 12.52 5.98 -21.13
CA LEU A 332 12.69 6.85 -19.95
C LEU A 332 14.16 7.18 -19.72
N ARG A 333 15.05 6.17 -19.76
CA ARG A 333 16.47 6.29 -19.44
C ARG A 333 17.31 6.84 -20.59
N GLY A 334 16.80 6.75 -21.83
CA GLY A 334 17.56 7.11 -23.05
C GLY A 334 18.61 6.06 -23.47
N ARG A 335 18.65 4.90 -22.81
CA ARG A 335 19.51 3.74 -23.13
C ARG A 335 18.82 2.44 -22.76
N PRO A 336 19.13 1.30 -23.45
CA PRO A 336 18.52 0.02 -23.13
C PRO A 336 18.90 -0.46 -21.71
N VAL A 337 18.04 -1.31 -21.14
CA VAL A 337 18.37 -2.11 -19.95
C VAL A 337 19.57 -2.99 -20.29
N ASN A 338 20.49 -3.17 -19.32
CA ASN A 338 21.73 -3.92 -19.53
C ASN A 338 21.46 -5.34 -20.07
N PRO A 339 21.79 -5.62 -21.37
CA PRO A 339 21.44 -6.90 -21.98
C PRO A 339 22.25 -8.08 -21.40
N LYS A 340 23.45 -7.83 -20.85
CA LYS A 340 24.25 -8.87 -20.21
C LYS A 340 23.65 -9.26 -18.86
N ALA A 341 23.18 -8.31 -18.08
CA ALA A 341 22.47 -8.55 -16.82
C ALA A 341 21.17 -9.32 -17.09
N LEU A 342 20.40 -8.92 -18.09
CA LEU A 342 19.17 -9.62 -18.48
C LEU A 342 19.44 -11.09 -18.87
N ALA A 343 20.45 -11.33 -19.72
CA ALA A 343 20.81 -12.68 -20.14
C ALA A 343 21.23 -13.55 -18.95
N TRP A 344 22.12 -13.02 -18.10
CA TRP A 344 22.58 -13.72 -16.89
C TRP A 344 21.42 -14.03 -15.94
N LEU A 345 20.56 -13.08 -15.63
CA LEU A 345 19.40 -13.28 -14.76
C LEU A 345 18.43 -14.33 -15.32
N ALA A 346 18.28 -14.41 -16.65
CA ALA A 346 17.45 -15.41 -17.30
C ALA A 346 18.11 -16.81 -17.26
N GLU A 347 19.43 -16.90 -17.46
CA GLU A 347 20.20 -18.15 -17.33
C GLU A 347 20.15 -18.71 -15.90
N GLU A 348 20.23 -17.83 -14.88
CA GLU A 348 20.07 -18.20 -13.48
C GLU A 348 18.61 -18.56 -13.10
N GLY A 349 17.66 -18.40 -14.02
CA GLY A 349 16.24 -18.70 -13.79
C GLY A 349 15.58 -17.75 -12.79
N LEU A 350 16.07 -16.51 -12.68
CA LEU A 350 15.53 -15.49 -11.79
C LEU A 350 14.47 -14.63 -12.50
N VAL A 351 14.59 -14.49 -13.82
CA VAL A 351 13.62 -13.76 -14.65
C VAL A 351 13.20 -14.58 -15.86
N THR A 352 12.04 -14.25 -16.41
CA THR A 352 11.58 -14.70 -17.71
C THR A 352 11.47 -13.50 -18.65
N LEU A 353 11.86 -13.69 -19.91
CA LEU A 353 11.78 -12.69 -20.98
C LEU A 353 10.72 -13.11 -22.00
N GLY A 354 9.79 -12.23 -22.30
CA GLY A 354 8.74 -12.48 -23.28
C GLY A 354 7.91 -11.23 -23.55
N ASP A 355 7.44 -11.06 -24.77
CA ASP A 355 6.56 -9.95 -25.18
C ASP A 355 7.12 -8.55 -24.88
N GLY A 356 8.45 -8.38 -24.93
CA GLY A 356 9.11 -7.12 -24.56
C GLY A 356 9.13 -6.86 -23.05
N ARG A 357 8.81 -7.84 -22.23
CA ARG A 357 8.72 -7.68 -20.75
C ARG A 357 9.69 -8.61 -20.01
N VAL A 358 10.14 -8.13 -18.86
CA VAL A 358 10.89 -8.88 -17.85
C VAL A 358 9.95 -9.18 -16.70
N ARG A 359 9.83 -10.46 -16.33
CA ARG A 359 9.00 -10.92 -15.21
C ARG A 359 9.87 -11.72 -14.24
N LEU A 360 9.67 -11.51 -12.94
CA LEU A 360 10.32 -12.35 -11.94
C LEU A 360 9.74 -13.76 -11.94
N THR A 361 10.61 -14.77 -11.85
CA THR A 361 10.22 -16.13 -11.49
C THR A 361 9.88 -16.23 -10.00
N PRO A 362 9.28 -17.33 -9.50
CA PRO A 362 9.12 -17.53 -8.07
C PRO A 362 10.44 -17.40 -7.28
N ARG A 363 11.57 -17.88 -7.81
CA ARG A 363 12.90 -17.69 -7.22
C ARG A 363 13.36 -16.22 -7.27
N GLY A 364 13.10 -15.53 -8.37
CA GLY A 364 13.46 -14.13 -8.54
C GLY A 364 12.70 -13.20 -7.59
N ARG A 365 11.46 -13.55 -7.21
CA ARG A 365 10.66 -12.73 -6.27
C ARG A 365 11.32 -12.58 -4.90
N ILE A 366 12.06 -13.61 -4.43
CA ILE A 366 12.76 -13.57 -3.14
C ILE A 366 13.88 -12.51 -3.14
N VAL A 367 14.49 -12.27 -4.30
CA VAL A 367 15.61 -11.33 -4.49
C VAL A 367 15.26 -10.16 -5.40
N ALA A 368 13.99 -9.77 -5.43
CA ALA A 368 13.45 -8.76 -6.34
C ALA A 368 14.22 -7.43 -6.31
N ASN A 369 14.57 -6.93 -5.12
CA ASN A 369 15.30 -5.67 -4.96
C ASN A 369 16.72 -5.75 -5.54
N THR A 370 17.41 -6.90 -5.36
CA THR A 370 18.72 -7.12 -5.97
C THR A 370 18.63 -7.14 -7.49
N ILE A 371 17.62 -7.82 -8.05
CA ILE A 371 17.39 -7.86 -9.50
C ILE A 371 17.11 -6.45 -10.03
N ALA A 372 16.27 -5.66 -9.34
CA ALA A 372 16.01 -4.29 -9.73
C ALA A 372 17.30 -3.44 -9.76
N ALA A 373 18.15 -3.58 -8.73
CA ALA A 373 19.43 -2.88 -8.67
C ALA A 373 20.39 -3.29 -9.81
N GLU A 374 20.49 -4.58 -10.15
CA GLU A 374 21.32 -5.08 -11.27
C GLU A 374 20.84 -4.57 -12.64
N LEU A 375 19.54 -4.36 -12.80
CA LEU A 375 18.96 -3.83 -14.04
C LEU A 375 18.98 -2.29 -14.11
N ALA A 376 19.20 -1.62 -12.98
CA ALA A 376 19.29 -0.16 -12.90
C ALA A 376 20.66 0.37 -13.37
N VAL A 377 21.69 -0.46 -13.39
CA VAL A 377 23.11 -0.06 -13.72
C VAL A 377 23.38 0.07 -15.21
#